data_a1856f7b5d7040739ca8ddeac7de6d16
#
_entry.id   a1856f7b5d7040739ca8ddeac7de6d16
#
_cell.length_a   1.000
_cell.length_b   1.000
_cell.length_c   1.000
_cell.angle_alpha   90.00
_cell.angle_beta   90.00
_cell.angle_gamma   90.00
#
_symmetry.space_group_name_H-M   'P 1'
#
loop_
_entity.id
_entity.type
_entity.pdbx_description
1 polymer ?
#
loop_
_entity_poly.entity_id
_entity_poly.type
_entity_poly.pdbx_seq_one_letter_code
_entity_poly.pdbx_strand_id
1 'polypeptide(L)'
;MDYKGRIIYQTVYESPVGALTLTASEDALKALSFPKERYLKDVESLVKGREVWVPDAEQTPRILRETREWLDIYFSGKRPDFTPALAPEGSGFRKMVWEELLRIPYGCIMTYGQIAKQIADRKGTARMSAQAVGGAVGHNPIGIIIPCHRVVGTGGNLTGFGGGIRVKEALLKLEGMDMGQFYIPKKGTA
;
A
#
# COMPACT_ATOMS: atom_id res chain seq x y z
N MET A 1 13.07 -19.10 25.03
CA MET A 1 11.77 -19.02 24.35
C MET A 1 11.88 -17.98 23.26
N ASP A 2 11.66 -18.37 22.02
CA ASP A 2 11.83 -17.47 20.88
C ASP A 2 10.63 -16.53 20.79
N TYR A 3 10.80 -15.27 21.21
CA TYR A 3 9.79 -14.21 21.14
C TYR A 3 9.71 -13.56 19.76
N LYS A 4 10.56 -13.97 18.80
CA LYS A 4 10.54 -13.48 17.42
C LYS A 4 9.19 -13.80 16.78
N GLY A 5 8.41 -12.74 16.52
CA GLY A 5 7.11 -12.83 15.86
C GLY A 5 5.88 -12.65 16.74
N ARG A 6 6.04 -12.52 18.07
CA ARG A 6 4.93 -12.25 18.99
C ARG A 6 4.69 -10.77 19.24
N ILE A 7 5.72 -9.94 19.13
CA ILE A 7 5.63 -8.50 19.34
C ILE A 7 5.38 -7.80 18.02
N ILE A 8 4.41 -6.91 18.02
CA ILE A 8 4.08 -6.00 16.93
C ILE A 8 4.23 -4.57 17.46
N TYR A 9 4.98 -3.78 16.73
CA TYR A 9 5.16 -2.36 17.01
C TYR A 9 4.18 -1.55 16.20
N GLN A 10 3.47 -0.62 16.84
CA GLN A 10 2.59 0.32 16.16
C GLN A 10 2.97 1.76 16.50
N THR A 11 2.93 2.63 15.51
CA THR A 11 3.11 4.07 15.69
C THR A 11 2.28 4.83 14.68
N VAL A 12 1.99 6.09 14.96
CA VAL A 12 1.29 6.99 14.06
C VAL A 12 2.29 7.90 13.37
N TYR A 13 2.09 8.12 12.09
CA TYR A 13 2.79 9.09 11.27
C TYR A 13 1.80 10.13 10.75
N GLU A 14 1.99 11.39 11.14
CA GLU A 14 1.17 12.50 10.66
C GLU A 14 1.61 12.88 9.25
N SER A 15 0.70 12.77 8.29
CA SER A 15 0.97 13.05 6.88
C SER A 15 0.02 14.10 6.31
N PRO A 16 0.36 14.70 5.13
CA PRO A 16 -0.55 15.62 4.43
C PRO A 16 -1.89 14.99 4.00
N VAL A 17 -1.97 13.66 3.99
CA VAL A 17 -3.20 12.93 3.63
C VAL A 17 -3.91 12.32 4.87
N GLY A 18 -3.49 12.72 6.07
CA GLY A 18 -4.03 12.27 7.35
C GLY A 18 -3.07 11.38 8.13
N ALA A 19 -3.47 11.03 9.35
CA ALA A 19 -2.69 10.17 10.23
C ALA A 19 -2.60 8.75 9.64
N LEU A 20 -1.41 8.21 9.52
CA LEU A 20 -1.14 6.86 9.01
C LEU A 20 -0.70 5.97 10.18
N THR A 21 -1.26 4.77 10.29
CA THR A 21 -0.80 3.79 11.27
C THR A 21 0.25 2.88 10.62
N LEU A 22 1.45 2.87 11.20
CA LEU A 22 2.54 1.99 10.82
C LEU A 22 2.55 0.78 11.76
N THR A 23 2.52 -0.41 11.20
CA THR A 23 2.56 -1.68 11.95
C THR A 23 3.73 -2.52 11.46
N ALA A 24 4.63 -2.92 12.36
CA ALA A 24 5.84 -3.63 12.02
C ALA A 24 6.16 -4.75 13.01
N SER A 25 6.90 -5.76 12.56
CA SER A 25 7.75 -6.57 13.43
C SER A 25 9.05 -5.81 13.70
N GLU A 26 9.99 -6.40 14.40
CA GLU A 26 11.31 -5.81 14.64
C GLU A 26 12.07 -5.53 13.32
N ASP A 27 11.90 -6.41 12.33
CA ASP A 27 12.72 -6.45 11.12
C ASP A 27 12.00 -5.97 9.84
N ALA A 28 10.66 -5.87 9.83
CA ALA A 28 9.91 -5.57 8.61
C ALA A 28 8.57 -4.87 8.84
N LEU A 29 8.21 -3.98 7.94
CA LEU A 29 6.90 -3.34 7.89
C LEU A 29 5.84 -4.35 7.44
N LYS A 30 4.75 -4.47 8.20
CA LYS A 30 3.63 -5.37 7.92
C LYS A 30 2.40 -4.66 7.40
N ALA A 31 2.16 -3.43 7.88
CA ALA A 31 1.08 -2.58 7.39
C ALA A 31 1.42 -1.09 7.48
N LEU A 32 0.85 -0.35 6.54
CA LEU A 32 0.72 1.11 6.53
C LEU A 32 -0.71 1.39 6.11
N SER A 33 -1.55 1.82 7.06
CA SER A 33 -2.99 1.95 6.86
C SER A 33 -3.50 3.36 7.11
N PHE A 34 -4.59 3.70 6.41
CA PHE A 34 -5.31 4.96 6.56
C PHE A 34 -6.41 4.85 7.63
N PRO A 35 -6.81 5.94 8.31
CA PRO A 35 -7.76 5.90 9.43
C PRO A 35 -9.15 5.33 9.11
N LYS A 36 -9.57 5.40 7.85
CA LYS A 36 -10.90 4.94 7.38
C LYS A 36 -10.77 3.95 6.23
N GLU A 37 -9.78 3.07 6.31
CA GLU A 37 -9.54 2.10 5.26
C GLU A 37 -10.62 1.03 5.21
N ARG A 38 -11.06 0.67 3.98
CA ARG A 38 -12.12 -0.32 3.76
C ARG A 38 -11.78 -1.71 4.31
N TYR A 39 -10.50 -2.05 4.33
CA TYR A 39 -9.99 -3.37 4.72
C TYR A 39 -9.22 -3.35 6.05
N LEU A 40 -9.56 -2.45 6.97
CA LEU A 40 -8.96 -2.39 8.33
C LEU A 40 -8.99 -3.73 9.06
N LYS A 41 -10.00 -4.57 8.82
CA LYS A 41 -10.08 -5.92 9.42
C LYS A 41 -8.90 -6.81 9.06
N ASP A 42 -8.33 -6.67 7.86
CA ASP A 42 -7.12 -7.41 7.48
C ASP A 42 -5.92 -6.93 8.31
N VAL A 43 -5.82 -5.63 8.57
CA VAL A 43 -4.78 -5.03 9.42
C VAL A 43 -5.00 -5.40 10.90
N GLU A 44 -6.23 -5.36 11.38
CA GLU A 44 -6.60 -5.79 12.75
C GLU A 44 -6.22 -7.25 12.99
N SER A 45 -6.32 -8.11 11.97
CA SER A 45 -5.92 -9.51 12.07
C SER A 45 -4.41 -9.68 12.33
N LEU A 46 -3.58 -8.72 11.91
CA LEU A 46 -2.13 -8.75 12.12
C LEU A 46 -1.75 -8.62 13.61
N VAL A 47 -2.59 -7.97 14.41
CA VAL A 47 -2.34 -7.75 15.83
C VAL A 47 -3.06 -8.76 16.72
N LYS A 48 -4.00 -9.52 16.16
CA LYS A 48 -4.80 -10.48 16.92
C LYS A 48 -3.93 -11.59 17.53
N GLY A 49 -3.97 -11.70 18.85
CA GLY A 49 -3.18 -12.69 19.60
C GLY A 49 -1.68 -12.38 19.69
N ARG A 50 -1.28 -11.17 19.30
CA ARG A 50 0.09 -10.64 19.43
C ARG A 50 0.14 -9.54 20.49
N GLU A 51 1.30 -9.34 21.07
CA GLU A 51 1.55 -8.22 21.96
C GLU A 51 1.82 -6.97 21.13
N VAL A 52 1.03 -5.91 21.33
CA VAL A 52 1.17 -4.65 20.58
C VAL A 52 1.91 -3.64 21.44
N TRP A 53 3.04 -3.17 20.92
CA TRP A 53 3.85 -2.14 21.54
C TRP A 53 3.75 -0.82 20.81
N VAL A 54 3.54 0.27 21.56
CA VAL A 54 3.68 1.63 21.06
C VAL A 54 5.02 2.17 21.60
N PRO A 55 6.09 2.09 20.78
CA PRO A 55 7.43 2.43 21.27
C PRO A 55 7.58 3.94 21.47
N ASP A 56 8.34 4.32 22.50
CA ASP A 56 8.89 5.66 22.61
C ASP A 56 10.01 5.92 21.56
N ALA A 57 10.58 7.12 21.55
CA ALA A 57 11.58 7.50 20.54
C ALA A 57 12.85 6.62 20.63
N GLU A 58 13.26 6.21 21.84
CA GLU A 58 14.48 5.43 22.05
C GLU A 58 14.29 3.96 21.69
N GLN A 59 13.08 3.42 21.93
CA GLN A 59 12.73 2.02 21.71
C GLN A 59 12.14 1.75 20.32
N THR A 60 12.00 2.79 19.49
CA THR A 60 11.44 2.64 18.14
C THR A 60 12.33 1.74 17.29
N PRO A 61 11.82 0.61 16.77
CA PRO A 61 12.58 -0.29 15.90
C PRO A 61 13.13 0.43 14.68
N ARG A 62 14.31 -0.03 14.21
CA ARG A 62 14.97 0.52 13.02
C ARG A 62 14.01 0.60 11.82
N ILE A 63 13.23 -0.44 11.59
CA ILE A 63 12.28 -0.50 10.47
C ILE A 63 11.25 0.64 10.50
N LEU A 64 10.75 1.03 11.66
CA LEU A 64 9.81 2.15 11.77
C LEU A 64 10.49 3.50 11.54
N ARG A 65 11.76 3.66 11.95
CA ARG A 65 12.55 4.86 11.65
C ARG A 65 12.81 4.98 10.14
N GLU A 66 13.25 3.91 9.50
CA GLU A 66 13.44 3.87 8.03
C GLU A 66 12.12 4.14 7.28
N THR A 67 11.00 3.61 7.78
CA THR A 67 9.69 3.86 7.17
C THR A 67 9.30 5.33 7.29
N ARG A 68 9.55 5.98 8.44
CA ARG A 68 9.30 7.42 8.62
C ARG A 68 10.16 8.25 7.67
N GLU A 69 11.47 7.97 7.59
CA GLU A 69 12.39 8.64 6.67
C GLU A 69 11.92 8.50 5.21
N TRP A 70 11.49 7.29 4.82
CA TRP A 70 10.94 7.05 3.50
C TRP A 70 9.70 7.92 3.23
N LEU A 71 8.79 8.02 4.21
CA LEU A 71 7.57 8.83 4.11
C LEU A 71 7.90 10.34 4.08
N ASP A 72 8.87 10.80 4.85
CA ASP A 72 9.31 12.20 4.85
C ASP A 72 9.84 12.59 3.45
N ILE A 73 10.68 11.74 2.84
CA ILE A 73 11.17 11.95 1.48
C ILE A 73 10.00 11.94 0.49
N TYR A 74 9.09 10.94 0.57
CA TYR A 74 7.95 10.82 -0.31
C TYR A 74 7.03 12.03 -0.25
N PHE A 75 6.63 12.45 0.96
CA PHE A 75 5.74 13.60 1.14
C PHE A 75 6.41 14.95 0.88
N SER A 76 7.74 15.02 0.78
CA SER A 76 8.43 16.18 0.23
C SER A 76 8.31 16.31 -1.30
N GLY A 77 7.61 15.40 -1.97
CA GLY A 77 7.45 15.36 -3.42
C GLY A 77 8.65 14.75 -4.15
N LYS A 78 9.52 14.04 -3.44
CA LYS A 78 10.69 13.37 -4.01
C LYS A 78 10.47 11.85 -4.05
N ARG A 79 11.08 11.20 -5.04
CA ARG A 79 11.13 9.75 -5.09
C ARG A 79 12.17 9.25 -4.08
N PRO A 80 11.78 8.43 -3.08
CA PRO A 80 12.76 7.73 -2.25
C PRO A 80 13.63 6.78 -3.09
N ASP A 81 14.90 6.66 -2.78
CA ASP A 81 15.89 5.82 -3.48
C ASP A 81 16.07 4.44 -2.83
N PHE A 82 15.40 4.20 -1.71
CA PHE A 82 15.37 2.92 -1.00
C PHE A 82 13.93 2.47 -0.75
N THR A 83 13.76 1.21 -0.34
CA THR A 83 12.48 0.66 0.13
C THR A 83 12.73 -0.04 1.46
N PRO A 84 11.99 0.28 2.53
CA PRO A 84 12.08 -0.45 3.79
C PRO A 84 11.78 -1.94 3.59
N ALA A 85 12.26 -2.78 4.49
CA ALA A 85 11.93 -4.21 4.45
C ALA A 85 10.41 -4.40 4.63
N LEU A 86 9.76 -5.08 3.67
CA LEU A 86 8.32 -5.30 3.64
C LEU A 86 7.99 -6.77 3.88
N ALA A 87 7.02 -7.04 4.77
CA ALA A 87 6.51 -8.39 5.02
C ALA A 87 4.96 -8.40 5.07
N PRO A 88 4.27 -8.06 3.95
CA PRO A 88 2.82 -8.06 3.90
C PRO A 88 2.28 -9.49 4.05
N GLU A 89 1.27 -9.67 4.89
CA GLU A 89 0.59 -10.94 5.08
C GLU A 89 -0.61 -11.06 4.13
N GLY A 90 -0.73 -12.20 3.45
CA GLY A 90 -1.81 -12.44 2.48
C GLY A 90 -1.62 -13.74 1.70
N SER A 91 -2.61 -14.10 0.88
CA SER A 91 -2.52 -15.26 0.00
C SER A 91 -1.41 -15.11 -1.04
N GLY A 92 -0.93 -16.24 -1.58
CA GLY A 92 0.10 -16.22 -2.63
C GLY A 92 -0.29 -15.37 -3.84
N PHE A 93 -1.58 -15.37 -4.21
CA PHE A 93 -2.08 -14.51 -5.28
C PHE A 93 -1.99 -13.01 -4.93
N ARG A 94 -2.41 -12.62 -3.72
CA ARG A 94 -2.30 -11.22 -3.28
C ARG A 94 -0.84 -10.76 -3.28
N LYS A 95 0.08 -11.56 -2.72
CA LYS A 95 1.51 -11.24 -2.69
C LYS A 95 2.07 -11.05 -4.10
N MET A 96 1.71 -11.93 -5.05
CA MET A 96 2.12 -11.79 -6.46
C MET A 96 1.63 -10.46 -7.07
N VAL A 97 0.38 -10.06 -6.80
CA VAL A 97 -0.14 -8.76 -7.27
C VAL A 97 0.65 -7.63 -6.64
N TRP A 98 0.91 -7.65 -5.32
CA TRP A 98 1.66 -6.60 -4.63
C TRP A 98 3.11 -6.47 -5.11
N GLU A 99 3.75 -7.58 -5.48
CA GLU A 99 5.06 -7.58 -6.13
C GLU A 99 5.02 -6.86 -7.50
N GLU A 100 3.95 -7.04 -8.28
CA GLU A 100 3.77 -6.29 -9.53
C GLU A 100 3.54 -4.81 -9.27
N LEU A 101 2.78 -4.44 -8.21
CA LEU A 101 2.60 -3.04 -7.83
C LEU A 101 3.92 -2.34 -7.53
N LEU A 102 4.84 -3.00 -6.81
CA LEU A 102 6.16 -2.45 -6.48
C LEU A 102 7.02 -2.11 -7.72
N ARG A 103 6.69 -2.68 -8.88
CA ARG A 103 7.38 -2.40 -10.15
C ARG A 103 6.86 -1.16 -10.86
N ILE A 104 5.71 -0.61 -10.44
CA ILE A 104 5.15 0.60 -11.04
C ILE A 104 5.99 1.80 -10.58
N PRO A 105 6.69 2.50 -11.49
CA PRO A 105 7.57 3.60 -11.11
C PRO A 105 6.80 4.78 -10.50
N TYR A 106 7.50 5.61 -9.73
CA TYR A 106 7.02 6.91 -9.26
C TYR A 106 6.60 7.77 -10.46
N GLY A 107 5.43 8.42 -10.36
CA GLY A 107 4.88 9.23 -11.44
C GLY A 107 4.37 8.42 -12.65
N CYS A 108 4.17 7.10 -12.52
CA CYS A 108 3.59 6.25 -13.54
C CYS A 108 2.33 5.54 -13.02
N ILE A 109 1.47 5.16 -13.95
CA ILE A 109 0.26 4.39 -13.64
C ILE A 109 0.19 3.11 -14.46
N MET A 110 -0.58 2.15 -13.95
CA MET A 110 -1.00 0.96 -14.69
C MET A 110 -2.50 0.72 -14.51
N THR A 111 -3.13 0.11 -15.52
CA THR A 111 -4.51 -0.34 -15.37
C THR A 111 -4.55 -1.73 -14.74
N TYR A 112 -5.68 -2.06 -14.09
CA TYR A 112 -5.93 -3.43 -13.58
C TYR A 112 -5.76 -4.49 -14.66
N GLY A 113 -6.15 -4.18 -15.92
CA GLY A 113 -5.99 -5.09 -17.05
C GLY A 113 -4.53 -5.31 -17.47
N GLN A 114 -3.70 -4.27 -17.42
CA GLN A 114 -2.26 -4.39 -17.69
C GLN A 114 -1.56 -5.26 -16.64
N ILE A 115 -1.88 -5.06 -15.35
CA ILE A 115 -1.35 -5.90 -14.26
C ILE A 115 -1.81 -7.35 -14.44
N ALA A 116 -3.10 -7.55 -14.75
CA ALA A 116 -3.64 -8.90 -14.99
C ALA A 116 -2.91 -9.61 -16.14
N LYS A 117 -2.62 -8.87 -17.23
CA LYS A 117 -1.84 -9.41 -18.36
C LYS A 117 -0.43 -9.81 -17.94
N GLN A 118 0.29 -8.94 -17.22
CA GLN A 118 1.65 -9.25 -16.75
C GLN A 118 1.69 -10.49 -15.84
N ILE A 119 0.70 -10.64 -14.95
CA ILE A 119 0.60 -11.81 -14.08
C ILE A 119 0.29 -13.07 -14.90
N ALA A 120 -0.61 -12.98 -15.88
CA ALA A 120 -0.92 -14.10 -16.78
C ALA A 120 0.33 -14.57 -17.55
N ASP A 121 1.07 -13.63 -18.13
CA ASP A 121 2.31 -13.89 -18.88
C ASP A 121 3.35 -14.59 -17.97
N ARG A 122 3.56 -14.09 -16.74
CA ARG A 122 4.48 -14.70 -15.76
C ARG A 122 4.08 -16.10 -15.33
N LYS A 123 2.78 -16.38 -15.25
CA LYS A 123 2.26 -17.70 -14.86
C LYS A 123 2.14 -18.67 -16.03
N GLY A 124 2.36 -18.21 -17.25
CA GLY A 124 2.11 -19.03 -18.45
C GLY A 124 0.62 -19.37 -18.61
N THR A 125 -0.30 -18.53 -18.13
CA THR A 125 -1.74 -18.74 -18.24
C THR A 125 -2.33 -17.86 -19.33
N ALA A 126 -3.36 -18.35 -20.04
CA ALA A 126 -3.96 -17.61 -21.14
C ALA A 126 -4.64 -16.30 -20.70
N ARG A 127 -5.14 -16.24 -19.46
CA ARG A 127 -5.87 -15.07 -18.92
C ARG A 127 -5.70 -14.95 -17.40
N MET A 128 -5.80 -13.71 -16.92
CA MET A 128 -5.99 -13.37 -15.50
C MET A 128 -7.15 -12.36 -15.41
N SER A 129 -8.00 -12.52 -14.40
CA SER A 129 -9.13 -11.62 -14.18
C SER A 129 -8.67 -10.27 -13.63
N ALA A 130 -8.96 -9.17 -14.33
CA ALA A 130 -8.73 -7.81 -13.84
C ALA A 130 -9.53 -7.52 -12.55
N GLN A 131 -10.70 -8.13 -12.39
CA GLN A 131 -11.50 -8.03 -11.16
C GLN A 131 -10.80 -8.72 -9.97
N ALA A 132 -10.22 -9.92 -10.18
CA ALA A 132 -9.44 -10.60 -9.15
C ALA A 132 -8.20 -9.78 -8.75
N VAL A 133 -7.51 -9.18 -9.73
CA VAL A 133 -6.41 -8.24 -9.49
C VAL A 133 -6.90 -7.03 -8.68
N GLY A 134 -8.03 -6.43 -9.06
CA GLY A 134 -8.65 -5.32 -8.32
C GLY A 134 -8.94 -5.67 -6.86
N GLY A 135 -9.46 -6.87 -6.61
CA GLY A 135 -9.63 -7.39 -5.25
C GLY A 135 -8.32 -7.47 -4.47
N ALA A 136 -7.26 -8.02 -5.08
CA ALA A 136 -5.94 -8.12 -4.46
C ALA A 136 -5.29 -6.73 -4.21
N VAL A 137 -5.43 -5.81 -5.16
CA VAL A 137 -4.98 -4.40 -5.03
C VAL A 137 -5.69 -3.71 -3.86
N GLY A 138 -7.01 -3.93 -3.70
CA GLY A 138 -7.80 -3.36 -2.61
C GLY A 138 -7.41 -3.89 -1.22
N HIS A 139 -6.85 -5.09 -1.14
CA HIS A 139 -6.39 -5.70 0.12
C HIS A 139 -4.89 -5.45 0.40
N ASN A 140 -4.27 -4.47 -0.27
CA ASN A 140 -2.90 -4.10 0.00
C ASN A 140 -2.75 -3.57 1.44
N PRO A 141 -1.99 -4.23 2.33
CA PRO A 141 -1.86 -3.80 3.72
C PRO A 141 -0.85 -2.67 3.90
N ILE A 142 0.03 -2.42 2.92
CA ILE A 142 1.10 -1.43 3.03
C ILE A 142 0.84 -0.32 1.99
N GLY A 143 -0.13 0.53 2.25
CA GLY A 143 -0.47 1.64 1.36
C GLY A 143 0.73 2.56 1.08
N ILE A 144 0.71 3.30 -0.01
CA ILE A 144 1.74 4.22 -0.49
C ILE A 144 3.02 3.51 -0.92
N ILE A 145 3.71 2.78 -0.04
CA ILE A 145 4.97 2.08 -0.34
C ILE A 145 4.73 0.97 -1.38
N ILE A 146 3.71 0.13 -1.17
CA ILE A 146 3.16 -0.71 -2.24
C ILE A 146 2.12 0.14 -2.97
N PRO A 147 2.42 0.66 -4.17
CA PRO A 147 1.73 1.82 -4.72
C PRO A 147 0.39 1.48 -5.40
N CYS A 148 -0.58 0.98 -4.63
CA CYS A 148 -1.91 0.69 -5.15
C CYS A 148 -2.67 1.94 -5.65
N HIS A 149 -2.28 3.15 -5.22
CA HIS A 149 -2.79 4.41 -5.76
C HIS A 149 -2.41 4.63 -7.23
N ARG A 150 -1.31 4.03 -7.74
CA ARG A 150 -0.90 4.08 -9.15
C ARG A 150 -1.70 3.15 -10.06
N VAL A 151 -2.64 2.36 -9.49
CA VAL A 151 -3.51 1.47 -10.29
C VAL A 151 -4.82 2.18 -10.58
N VAL A 152 -5.18 2.26 -11.86
CA VAL A 152 -6.38 2.96 -12.33
C VAL A 152 -7.24 2.05 -13.22
N GLY A 153 -8.49 2.42 -13.40
CA GLY A 153 -9.34 1.79 -14.41
C GLY A 153 -9.01 2.27 -15.82
N THR A 154 -9.58 1.61 -16.81
CA THR A 154 -9.41 1.98 -18.21
C THR A 154 -9.81 3.44 -18.45
N GLY A 155 -9.02 4.15 -19.27
CA GLY A 155 -9.28 5.56 -19.60
C GLY A 155 -9.06 6.55 -18.47
N GLY A 156 -8.27 6.19 -17.42
CA GLY A 156 -7.98 7.10 -16.31
C GLY A 156 -9.05 7.13 -15.20
N ASN A 157 -9.88 6.09 -15.15
CA ASN A 157 -10.92 5.97 -14.12
C ASN A 157 -10.30 5.76 -12.73
N LEU A 158 -10.51 6.72 -11.82
CA LEU A 158 -10.08 6.62 -10.43
C LEU A 158 -11.09 5.79 -9.62
N THR A 159 -11.00 4.47 -9.70
CA THR A 159 -11.80 3.56 -8.88
C THR A 159 -10.97 2.94 -7.76
N GLY A 160 -11.66 2.59 -6.67
CA GLY A 160 -11.19 1.69 -5.63
C GLY A 160 -9.83 2.03 -5.02
N PHE A 161 -9.84 2.80 -3.93
CA PHE A 161 -8.65 2.99 -3.09
C PHE A 161 -9.04 2.87 -1.61
N GLY A 162 -8.26 2.11 -0.84
CA GLY A 162 -8.54 1.84 0.57
C GLY A 162 -8.65 3.13 1.40
N GLY A 163 -7.74 4.06 1.22
CA GLY A 163 -7.74 5.37 1.88
C GLY A 163 -8.74 6.39 1.31
N GLY A 164 -9.52 6.01 0.28
CA GLY A 164 -10.49 6.89 -0.38
C GLY A 164 -9.94 7.66 -1.59
N ILE A 165 -10.85 8.03 -2.50
CA ILE A 165 -10.50 8.63 -3.80
C ILE A 165 -9.73 9.94 -3.65
N ARG A 166 -10.08 10.78 -2.66
CA ARG A 166 -9.39 12.06 -2.44
C ARG A 166 -7.92 11.87 -2.05
N VAL A 167 -7.63 10.84 -1.26
CA VAL A 167 -6.24 10.49 -0.93
C VAL A 167 -5.50 10.00 -2.17
N LYS A 168 -6.14 9.16 -3.00
CA LYS A 168 -5.55 8.70 -4.26
C LYS A 168 -5.21 9.86 -5.20
N GLU A 169 -6.13 10.82 -5.36
CA GLU A 169 -5.89 12.04 -6.15
C GLU A 169 -4.70 12.84 -5.60
N ALA A 170 -4.64 13.03 -4.28
CA ALA A 170 -3.56 13.78 -3.63
C ALA A 170 -2.19 13.10 -3.85
N LEU A 171 -2.12 11.76 -3.74
CA LEU A 171 -0.90 11.00 -3.96
C LEU A 171 -0.45 11.06 -5.43
N LEU A 172 -1.37 10.88 -6.40
CA LEU A 172 -1.05 10.99 -7.83
C LEU A 172 -0.57 12.41 -8.18
N LYS A 173 -1.21 13.43 -7.63
CA LYS A 173 -0.80 14.82 -7.81
C LYS A 173 0.59 15.09 -7.20
N LEU A 174 0.86 14.56 -6.00
CA LEU A 174 2.17 14.67 -5.36
C LEU A 174 3.27 14.06 -6.22
N GLU A 175 2.97 12.97 -6.92
CA GLU A 175 3.88 12.30 -7.85
C GLU A 175 4.00 13.00 -9.21
N GLY A 176 3.41 14.20 -9.37
CA GLY A 176 3.53 15.02 -10.58
C GLY A 176 2.61 14.60 -11.73
N MET A 177 1.59 13.78 -11.46
CA MET A 177 0.65 13.36 -12.51
C MET A 177 -0.27 14.52 -12.91
N ASP A 178 -0.51 14.67 -14.22
CA ASP A 178 -1.55 15.56 -14.73
C ASP A 178 -2.92 14.99 -14.39
N MET A 179 -3.64 15.68 -13.51
CA MET A 179 -4.96 15.23 -13.07
C MET A 179 -6.05 15.36 -14.13
N GLY A 180 -5.81 16.11 -15.23
CA GLY A 180 -6.74 16.23 -16.37
C GLY A 180 -6.96 14.92 -17.14
N GLN A 181 -6.05 13.95 -17.01
CA GLN A 181 -6.18 12.63 -17.62
C GLN A 181 -7.06 11.66 -16.82
N PHE A 182 -7.51 12.04 -15.61
CA PHE A 182 -8.26 11.18 -14.71
C PHE A 182 -9.70 11.68 -14.50
N TYR A 183 -10.58 10.76 -14.17
CA TYR A 183 -11.93 11.11 -13.76
C TYR A 183 -12.45 10.19 -12.65
N ILE A 184 -13.34 10.75 -11.81
CA ILE A 184 -14.06 9.98 -10.80
C ILE A 184 -15.41 9.59 -11.41
N PRO A 185 -15.77 8.29 -11.47
CA PRO A 185 -17.04 7.87 -12.02
C PRO A 185 -18.21 8.39 -11.17
N LYS A 186 -19.29 8.85 -11.83
CA LYS A 186 -20.47 9.42 -11.15
C LYS A 186 -21.26 8.40 -10.30
N LYS A 187 -21.12 7.10 -10.57
CA LYS A 187 -21.64 6.01 -9.73
C LYS A 187 -20.45 5.27 -9.15
N GLY A 188 -20.23 5.50 -7.85
CA GLY A 188 -19.09 4.88 -7.16
C GLY A 188 -19.21 3.37 -7.16
N THR A 189 -18.26 2.73 -7.78
CA THR A 189 -17.76 1.46 -7.28
C THR A 189 -16.88 1.81 -6.09
N ALA A 190 -17.49 1.84 -4.93
CA ALA A 190 -16.82 1.94 -3.65
C ALA A 190 -15.98 0.68 -3.40
#